data_ee8c2aed4fda89ea325cc40dd521f4c1
#
_entry.id   ee8c2aed4fda89ea325cc40dd521f4c1
#
_cell.length_a   1.000
_cell.length_b   1.000
_cell.length_c   1.000
_cell.angle_alpha   90.00
_cell.angle_beta   90.00
_cell.angle_gamma   90.00
#
_symmetry.space_group_name_H-M   'P 1'
#
loop_
_entity.id
_entity.type
_entity.pdbx_description
1 polymer ?
#
loop_
_entity_poly.entity_id
_entity_poly.type
_entity_poly.pdbx_seq_one_letter_code
_entity_poly.pdbx_strand_id
1 'polypeptide(L)'
;MGNRCIVKPIDSNIGVYLHWNGGRSSVTAFLEYCKLKEYRSFGGKYNDGYGIARFCQIVGNWFGGGLSLGIQTDVEATGEYAKGLDNGIFVVDGWDIVDHIGNEDKDNYDLTKFLISIDEAQPKKEQLGKDYIMGEWVDALDIEIGDTVGVLDLEGECKKFKVIDRSTPRYNEPMIGYPVIDMYENHGGEINPNNILRSKVRRLAPNTENENKEENTNATE
;
A
#
# COMPACT_ATOMS: atom_id res chain seq x y z
N MET A 1 -17.34 10.56 -21.24
CA MET A 1 -18.10 10.40 -19.98
C MET A 1 -17.06 10.13 -18.89
N GLY A 2 -17.25 10.71 -17.70
CA GLY A 2 -16.38 10.41 -16.57
C GLY A 2 -16.64 9.02 -16.01
N ASN A 3 -15.79 8.61 -15.05
CA ASN A 3 -15.96 7.39 -14.26
C ASN A 3 -15.85 7.82 -12.79
N ARG A 4 -16.89 8.53 -12.31
CA ARG A 4 -16.89 9.36 -11.10
C ARG A 4 -17.34 8.58 -9.89
N CYS A 5 -16.63 8.77 -8.77
CA CYS A 5 -17.08 8.29 -7.46
C CYS A 5 -16.69 9.27 -6.34
N ILE A 6 -17.16 8.97 -5.14
CA ILE A 6 -16.64 9.54 -3.90
C ILE A 6 -16.14 8.41 -3.01
N VAL A 7 -14.97 8.58 -2.44
CA VAL A 7 -14.40 7.69 -1.40
C VAL A 7 -14.49 8.42 -0.08
N LYS A 8 -15.23 7.87 0.88
CA LYS A 8 -15.60 8.53 2.12
C LYS A 8 -15.31 7.65 3.33
N PRO A 9 -14.61 8.16 4.38
CA PRO A 9 -14.51 7.46 5.65
C PRO A 9 -15.89 7.27 6.28
N ILE A 10 -16.11 6.14 6.96
CA ILE A 10 -17.40 5.80 7.56
C ILE A 10 -17.87 6.87 8.55
N ASP A 11 -16.97 7.39 9.38
CA ASP A 11 -17.25 8.37 10.44
C ASP A 11 -17.03 9.84 10.03
N SER A 12 -16.96 10.13 8.72
CA SER A 12 -16.71 11.48 8.22
C SER A 12 -17.80 11.93 7.25
N ASN A 13 -18.03 13.22 7.17
CA ASN A 13 -18.82 13.85 6.10
C ASN A 13 -17.93 14.45 5.00
N ILE A 14 -16.63 14.23 5.07
CA ILE A 14 -15.66 14.61 4.04
C ILE A 14 -15.40 13.38 3.17
N GLY A 15 -15.39 13.56 1.84
CA GLY A 15 -15.05 12.52 0.88
C GLY A 15 -14.07 13.01 -0.17
N VAL A 16 -13.35 12.10 -0.78
CA VAL A 16 -12.47 12.36 -1.90
C VAL A 16 -13.24 12.04 -3.19
N TYR A 17 -13.43 13.06 -4.01
CA TYR A 17 -14.07 12.93 -5.32
C TYR A 17 -13.03 12.54 -6.36
N LEU A 18 -13.29 11.47 -7.10
CA LEU A 18 -12.55 11.04 -8.28
C LEU A 18 -13.39 11.26 -9.52
N HIS A 19 -12.84 12.00 -10.50
CA HIS A 19 -13.50 12.21 -11.79
C HIS A 19 -13.31 11.02 -12.76
N TRP A 20 -12.18 10.33 -12.64
CA TRP A 20 -11.80 9.17 -13.42
C TRP A 20 -11.38 8.04 -12.47
N ASN A 21 -11.38 6.82 -12.99
CA ASN A 21 -10.96 5.63 -12.22
C ASN A 21 -11.69 5.50 -10.88
N GLY A 22 -12.97 5.86 -10.88
CA GLY A 22 -13.85 5.74 -9.72
C GLY A 22 -14.55 4.39 -9.62
N GLY A 23 -14.26 3.41 -10.47
CA GLY A 23 -14.78 2.05 -10.36
C GLY A 23 -14.16 1.28 -9.18
N ARG A 24 -14.80 0.20 -8.75
CA ARG A 24 -14.41 -0.57 -7.57
C ARG A 24 -12.96 -1.08 -7.64
N SER A 25 -12.54 -1.65 -8.78
CA SER A 25 -11.18 -2.18 -8.92
C SER A 25 -10.13 -1.10 -8.75
N SER A 26 -10.38 0.08 -9.33
CA SER A 26 -9.45 1.23 -9.21
C SER A 26 -9.39 1.75 -7.79
N VAL A 27 -10.55 1.95 -7.14
CA VAL A 27 -10.63 2.43 -5.75
C VAL A 27 -9.96 1.43 -4.82
N THR A 28 -10.23 0.12 -4.99
CA THR A 28 -9.57 -0.94 -4.22
C THR A 28 -8.06 -0.89 -4.38
N ALA A 29 -7.55 -0.70 -5.60
CA ALA A 29 -6.11 -0.63 -5.84
C ALA A 29 -5.46 0.59 -5.15
N PHE A 30 -6.09 1.76 -5.19
CA PHE A 30 -5.59 2.94 -4.47
C PHE A 30 -5.56 2.74 -2.96
N LEU A 31 -6.61 2.14 -2.39
CA LEU A 31 -6.69 1.85 -0.95
C LEU A 31 -5.65 0.80 -0.55
N GLU A 32 -5.53 -0.29 -1.32
CA GLU A 32 -4.55 -1.34 -1.07
C GLU A 32 -3.11 -0.82 -1.17
N TYR A 33 -2.83 0.08 -2.12
CA TYR A 33 -1.51 0.72 -2.20
C TYR A 33 -1.22 1.54 -0.94
N CYS A 34 -2.17 2.31 -0.42
CA CYS A 34 -2.02 3.05 0.84
C CYS A 34 -1.80 2.10 2.03
N LYS A 35 -2.45 0.93 2.03
CA LYS A 35 -2.26 -0.13 3.03
C LYS A 35 -0.86 -0.74 2.95
N LEU A 36 -0.36 -1.01 1.74
CA LEU A 36 1.02 -1.48 1.50
C LEU A 36 2.07 -0.46 1.96
N LYS A 37 1.77 0.85 1.82
CA LYS A 37 2.62 1.94 2.34
C LYS A 37 2.53 2.11 3.85
N GLU A 38 1.75 1.29 4.54
CA GLU A 38 1.52 1.37 5.99
C GLU A 38 1.08 2.77 6.46
N TYR A 39 0.41 3.53 5.59
CA TYR A 39 -0.09 4.85 5.94
C TYR A 39 -1.20 4.77 7.00
N ARG A 40 -1.34 5.82 7.81
CA ARG A 40 -2.53 5.97 8.65
C ARG A 40 -3.78 5.94 7.80
N SER A 41 -4.70 5.06 8.17
CA SER A 41 -5.91 4.81 7.42
C SER A 41 -6.96 5.91 7.57
N PHE A 42 -8.00 5.82 6.75
CA PHE A 42 -9.22 6.58 6.90
C PHE A 42 -9.92 6.27 8.22
N GLY A 43 -10.49 7.29 8.84
CA GLY A 43 -11.31 7.11 10.01
C GLY A 43 -10.52 6.69 11.25
N GLY A 44 -11.21 6.00 12.16
CA GLY A 44 -10.73 5.63 13.46
C GLY A 44 -11.03 6.67 14.51
N LYS A 45 -10.73 6.34 15.76
CA LYS A 45 -11.10 7.09 16.98
C LYS A 45 -10.77 8.59 16.94
N TYR A 46 -9.83 9.00 16.11
CA TYR A 46 -9.33 10.37 16.05
C TYR A 46 -9.74 11.13 14.79
N ASN A 47 -10.45 10.48 13.85
CA ASN A 47 -10.91 11.09 12.58
C ASN A 47 -9.87 12.05 11.98
N ASP A 48 -8.60 11.61 11.98
CA ASP A 48 -7.52 12.45 11.51
C ASP A 48 -7.50 12.48 9.97
N GLY A 49 -7.31 13.66 9.41
CA GLY A 49 -7.27 13.86 7.97
C GLY A 49 -6.01 13.29 7.29
N TYR A 50 -5.10 12.63 8.02
CA TYR A 50 -3.85 12.10 7.45
C TYR A 50 -4.14 11.00 6.41
N GLY A 51 -5.07 10.08 6.68
CA GLY A 51 -5.47 9.07 5.71
C GLY A 51 -6.00 9.68 4.43
N ILE A 52 -6.89 10.69 4.54
CA ILE A 52 -7.42 11.43 3.40
C ILE A 52 -6.28 12.09 2.61
N ALA A 53 -5.37 12.77 3.30
CA ALA A 53 -4.24 13.46 2.67
C ALA A 53 -3.31 12.49 1.93
N ARG A 54 -3.01 11.32 2.53
CA ARG A 54 -2.19 10.28 1.92
C ARG A 54 -2.87 9.65 0.71
N PHE A 55 -4.14 9.34 0.83
CA PHE A 55 -4.92 8.86 -0.31
C PHE A 55 -4.92 9.87 -1.47
N CYS A 56 -5.18 11.15 -1.18
CA CYS A 56 -5.12 12.21 -2.19
C CYS A 56 -3.73 12.34 -2.83
N GLN A 57 -2.66 12.20 -2.05
CA GLN A 57 -1.29 12.23 -2.57
C GLN A 57 -1.04 11.10 -3.57
N ILE A 58 -1.37 9.86 -3.20
CA ILE A 58 -1.19 8.68 -4.06
C ILE A 58 -1.97 8.81 -5.35
N VAL A 59 -3.26 9.13 -5.24
CA VAL A 59 -4.15 9.30 -6.41
C VAL A 59 -3.72 10.49 -7.27
N GLY A 60 -3.36 11.61 -6.64
CA GLY A 60 -2.89 12.81 -7.35
C GLY A 60 -1.60 12.57 -8.14
N ASN A 61 -0.65 11.85 -7.57
CA ASN A 61 0.58 11.45 -8.27
C ASN A 61 0.26 10.56 -9.47
N TRP A 62 -0.64 9.59 -9.29
CA TRP A 62 -1.02 8.66 -10.37
C TRP A 62 -1.75 9.38 -11.52
N PHE A 63 -2.63 10.34 -11.23
CA PHE A 63 -3.28 11.15 -12.26
C PHE A 63 -2.33 12.15 -12.95
N GLY A 64 -1.15 12.40 -12.37
CA GLY A 64 -0.21 13.39 -12.89
C GLY A 64 -0.69 14.83 -12.75
N GLY A 65 -1.67 15.09 -11.88
CA GLY A 65 -2.20 16.41 -11.60
C GLY A 65 -3.55 16.40 -10.87
N GLY A 66 -3.94 17.56 -10.36
CA GLY A 66 -5.10 17.69 -9.46
C GLY A 66 -6.48 17.83 -10.13
N LEU A 67 -6.57 17.93 -11.45
CA LEU A 67 -7.83 18.24 -12.15
C LEU A 67 -8.89 17.15 -12.04
N SER A 68 -8.50 15.93 -11.72
CA SER A 68 -9.40 14.77 -11.60
C SER A 68 -9.69 14.38 -10.16
N LEU A 69 -9.22 15.16 -9.20
CA LEU A 69 -9.31 14.90 -7.77
C LEU A 69 -9.91 16.12 -7.06
N GLY A 70 -10.81 15.92 -6.13
CA GLY A 70 -11.38 16.97 -5.32
C GLY A 70 -11.72 16.52 -3.91
N ILE A 71 -11.86 17.47 -2.99
CA ILE A 71 -12.39 17.22 -1.65
C ILE A 71 -13.84 17.70 -1.65
N GLN A 72 -14.73 16.83 -1.25
CA GLN A 72 -16.17 17.12 -1.10
C GLN A 72 -16.48 17.17 0.39
N THR A 73 -17.10 18.26 0.83
CA THR A 73 -17.64 18.40 2.18
C THR A 73 -19.12 18.05 2.21
N ASP A 74 -19.63 17.78 3.39
CA ASP A 74 -21.04 17.48 3.63
C ASP A 74 -21.59 16.32 2.77
N VAL A 75 -20.73 15.32 2.55
CA VAL A 75 -21.09 14.12 1.80
C VAL A 75 -22.07 13.29 2.62
N GLU A 76 -23.32 13.28 2.19
CA GLU A 76 -24.33 12.38 2.73
C GLU A 76 -24.22 11.03 2.00
N ALA A 77 -24.05 9.96 2.77
CA ALA A 77 -24.02 8.60 2.25
C ALA A 77 -25.45 8.11 1.94
N THR A 78 -26.10 8.75 0.97
CA THR A 78 -27.48 8.46 0.56
C THR A 78 -27.55 8.16 -0.94
N GLY A 79 -28.54 7.35 -1.34
CA GLY A 79 -28.78 7.06 -2.74
C GLY A 79 -29.08 8.31 -3.55
N GLU A 80 -29.71 9.34 -2.95
CA GLU A 80 -30.00 10.60 -3.63
C GLU A 80 -28.70 11.37 -3.98
N TYR A 81 -27.77 11.45 -3.02
CA TYR A 81 -26.46 12.10 -3.24
C TYR A 81 -25.65 11.35 -4.30
N ALA A 82 -25.73 10.02 -4.30
CA ALA A 82 -24.99 9.16 -5.23
C ALA A 82 -25.48 9.22 -6.69
N LYS A 83 -26.70 9.67 -6.95
CA LYS A 83 -27.32 9.68 -8.31
C LYS A 83 -26.53 10.46 -9.36
N GLY A 84 -25.73 11.45 -8.95
CA GLY A 84 -24.88 12.23 -9.85
C GLY A 84 -23.53 11.61 -10.19
N LEU A 85 -23.22 10.44 -9.61
CA LEU A 85 -21.95 9.75 -9.72
C LEU A 85 -22.10 8.47 -10.54
N ASP A 86 -21.14 8.18 -11.41
CA ASP A 86 -21.17 6.98 -12.25
C ASP A 86 -21.01 5.69 -11.41
N ASN A 87 -20.17 5.75 -10.35
CA ASN A 87 -19.87 4.65 -9.45
C ASN A 87 -20.27 4.93 -7.99
N GLY A 88 -21.12 5.92 -7.75
CA GLY A 88 -21.63 6.17 -6.40
C GLY A 88 -20.60 6.55 -5.35
N ILE A 89 -20.83 6.09 -4.12
CA ILE A 89 -20.04 6.42 -2.94
C ILE A 89 -19.49 5.12 -2.34
N PHE A 90 -18.18 5.01 -2.24
CA PHE A 90 -17.50 3.96 -1.48
C PHE A 90 -17.28 4.44 -0.05
N VAL A 91 -17.84 3.73 0.91
CA VAL A 91 -17.65 3.96 2.35
C VAL A 91 -16.51 3.08 2.82
N VAL A 92 -15.52 3.69 3.48
CA VAL A 92 -14.26 3.03 3.85
C VAL A 92 -14.06 3.09 5.36
N ASP A 93 -13.70 1.95 5.95
CA ASP A 93 -13.19 1.84 7.30
C ASP A 93 -11.75 1.31 7.26
N GLY A 94 -10.83 2.04 7.86
CA GLY A 94 -9.42 1.76 7.63
C GLY A 94 -9.02 2.00 6.17
N TRP A 95 -8.58 0.96 5.49
CA TRP A 95 -8.31 0.94 4.05
C TRP A 95 -9.23 -0.05 3.31
N ASP A 96 -10.28 -0.53 3.97
CA ASP A 96 -11.20 -1.53 3.42
C ASP A 96 -12.54 -0.88 3.06
N ILE A 97 -13.08 -1.22 1.89
CA ILE A 97 -14.43 -0.79 1.49
C ILE A 97 -15.43 -1.61 2.31
N VAL A 98 -16.20 -0.94 3.17
CA VAL A 98 -17.19 -1.59 4.05
C VAL A 98 -18.62 -1.42 3.56
N ASP A 99 -18.91 -0.41 2.71
CA ASP A 99 -20.20 -0.19 2.12
C ASP A 99 -20.08 0.51 0.76
N HIS A 100 -21.13 0.41 -0.05
CA HIS A 100 -21.23 1.08 -1.34
C HIS A 100 -22.66 1.54 -1.61
N ILE A 101 -22.81 2.79 -2.01
CA ILE A 101 -24.10 3.42 -2.23
C ILE A 101 -24.18 3.98 -3.65
N GLY A 102 -25.19 3.56 -4.38
CA GLY A 102 -25.45 4.00 -5.75
C GLY A 102 -25.11 2.95 -6.80
N ASN A 103 -24.94 3.39 -8.04
CA ASN A 103 -24.55 2.51 -9.14
C ASN A 103 -23.07 2.16 -9.05
N GLU A 104 -22.70 1.06 -9.64
CA GLU A 104 -21.32 0.61 -9.72
C GLU A 104 -21.04 0.06 -11.13
N ASP A 105 -20.15 0.73 -11.85
CA ASP A 105 -19.57 0.15 -13.05
C ASP A 105 -18.55 -0.92 -12.65
N LYS A 106 -18.70 -2.10 -13.23
CA LYS A 106 -17.77 -3.21 -13.01
C LYS A 106 -16.55 -3.00 -13.92
N ASP A 107 -15.63 -2.18 -13.44
CA ASP A 107 -14.27 -2.21 -13.97
C ASP A 107 -13.60 -3.53 -13.52
N ASN A 108 -12.77 -4.09 -14.36
CA ASN A 108 -12.07 -5.35 -14.07
C ASN A 108 -10.59 -5.18 -14.44
N TYR A 109 -9.86 -4.56 -13.52
CA TYR A 109 -8.41 -4.41 -13.66
C TYR A 109 -7.68 -5.52 -12.90
N ASP A 110 -6.56 -5.97 -13.47
CA ASP A 110 -5.60 -6.79 -12.76
C ASP A 110 -4.99 -5.96 -11.62
N LEU A 111 -5.31 -6.34 -10.38
CA LEU A 111 -4.92 -5.59 -9.18
C LEU A 111 -3.41 -5.41 -9.10
N THR A 112 -2.63 -6.48 -9.34
CA THR A 112 -1.15 -6.41 -9.24
C THR A 112 -0.57 -5.45 -10.27
N LYS A 113 -1.02 -5.51 -11.52
CA LYS A 113 -0.56 -4.58 -12.57
C LYS A 113 -0.95 -3.15 -12.24
N PHE A 114 -2.13 -2.95 -11.68
CA PHE A 114 -2.58 -1.61 -11.31
C PHE A 114 -1.79 -1.06 -10.13
N LEU A 115 -1.51 -1.86 -9.10
CA LEU A 115 -0.63 -1.48 -7.99
C LEU A 115 0.77 -1.09 -8.47
N ILE A 116 1.34 -1.84 -9.42
CA ILE A 116 2.64 -1.50 -10.02
C ILE A 116 2.56 -0.16 -10.75
N SER A 117 1.49 0.11 -11.50
CA SER A 117 1.32 1.40 -12.18
C SER A 117 1.16 2.58 -11.21
N ILE A 118 0.49 2.36 -10.06
CA ILE A 118 0.39 3.36 -9.00
C ILE A 118 1.78 3.64 -8.41
N ASP A 119 2.56 2.59 -8.16
CA ASP A 119 3.91 2.69 -7.62
C ASP A 119 4.85 3.47 -8.54
N GLU A 120 4.85 3.15 -9.83
CA GLU A 120 5.67 3.81 -10.85
C GLU A 120 5.36 5.31 -10.97
N ALA A 121 4.14 5.73 -10.66
CA ALA A 121 3.71 7.13 -10.66
C ALA A 121 4.14 7.89 -9.38
N GLN A 122 4.58 7.19 -8.34
CA GLN A 122 5.05 7.87 -7.12
C GLN A 122 6.48 8.41 -7.30
N PRO A 123 6.88 9.42 -6.49
CA PRO A 123 8.26 9.87 -6.46
C PRO A 123 9.22 8.69 -6.23
N LYS A 124 10.34 8.67 -6.96
CA LYS A 124 11.27 7.52 -7.00
C LYS A 124 11.66 6.96 -5.63
N LYS A 125 11.91 7.83 -4.67
CA LYS A 125 12.28 7.46 -3.30
C LYS A 125 11.10 6.91 -2.47
N GLU A 126 9.88 7.12 -2.91
CA GLU A 126 8.66 6.68 -2.24
C GLU A 126 8.09 5.39 -2.84
N GLN A 127 8.69 4.89 -3.93
CA GLN A 127 8.27 3.65 -4.57
C GLN A 127 8.56 2.44 -3.70
N LEU A 128 7.64 1.49 -3.67
CA LEU A 128 7.77 0.21 -2.98
C LEU A 128 8.65 -0.78 -3.76
N GLY A 129 8.50 -0.74 -5.08
CA GLY A 129 9.09 -1.70 -6.00
C GLY A 129 8.21 -2.94 -6.23
N LYS A 130 8.36 -3.51 -7.42
CA LYS A 130 7.54 -4.63 -7.90
C LYS A 130 7.59 -5.86 -6.99
N ASP A 131 8.77 -6.23 -6.52
CA ASP A 131 8.98 -7.36 -5.62
C ASP A 131 8.29 -7.19 -4.26
N TYR A 132 8.22 -5.96 -3.72
CA TYR A 132 7.43 -5.67 -2.53
C TYR A 132 5.93 -5.80 -2.80
N ILE A 133 5.43 -5.23 -3.90
CA ILE A 133 4.01 -5.29 -4.28
C ILE A 133 3.56 -6.73 -4.49
N MET A 134 4.37 -7.54 -5.15
CA MET A 134 4.11 -8.95 -5.42
C MET A 134 4.41 -9.87 -4.23
N GLY A 135 5.05 -9.37 -3.17
CA GLY A 135 5.36 -10.12 -1.98
C GLY A 135 4.10 -10.48 -1.17
N GLU A 136 4.30 -11.12 -0.04
CA GLU A 136 3.24 -11.52 0.88
C GLU A 136 3.50 -11.06 2.32
N TRP A 137 2.42 -10.81 3.07
CA TRP A 137 2.51 -10.58 4.51
C TRP A 137 2.62 -11.89 5.24
N VAL A 138 3.72 -12.10 5.95
CA VAL A 138 3.98 -13.30 6.76
C VAL A 138 4.25 -12.90 8.21
N ASP A 139 3.98 -13.83 9.14
CA ASP A 139 4.43 -13.65 10.50
C ASP A 139 5.97 -13.67 10.54
N ALA A 140 6.57 -12.81 11.37
CA ALA A 140 8.02 -12.72 11.48
C ALA A 140 8.66 -14.05 11.90
N LEU A 141 7.91 -14.92 12.58
CA LEU A 141 8.35 -16.26 12.98
C LEU A 141 8.38 -17.26 11.82
N ASP A 142 7.62 -17.00 10.74
CA ASP A 142 7.51 -17.89 9.57
C ASP A 142 8.50 -17.56 8.47
N ILE A 143 9.37 -16.54 8.68
CA ILE A 143 10.44 -16.20 7.75
C ILE A 143 11.56 -17.21 7.84
N GLU A 144 12.08 -17.64 6.68
CA GLU A 144 13.18 -18.60 6.58
C GLU A 144 14.52 -17.92 6.26
N ILE A 145 15.62 -18.60 6.61
CA ILE A 145 16.95 -18.16 6.19
C ILE A 145 17.04 -18.22 4.66
N GLY A 146 17.46 -17.12 4.06
CA GLY A 146 17.50 -16.94 2.62
C GLY A 146 16.37 -16.11 2.05
N ASP A 147 15.26 -15.93 2.80
CA ASP A 147 14.20 -15.01 2.41
C ASP A 147 14.73 -13.58 2.30
N THR A 148 14.08 -12.79 1.43
CA THR A 148 14.27 -11.35 1.40
C THR A 148 13.01 -10.68 1.93
N VAL A 149 13.18 -9.80 2.90
CA VAL A 149 12.06 -9.05 3.51
C VAL A 149 12.16 -7.57 3.19
N GLY A 150 11.00 -6.94 3.00
CA GLY A 150 10.86 -5.50 2.85
C GLY A 150 10.31 -4.87 4.13
N VAL A 151 10.92 -3.77 4.55
CA VAL A 151 10.48 -2.97 5.70
C VAL A 151 10.45 -1.51 5.28
N LEU A 152 9.36 -0.82 5.62
CA LEU A 152 9.28 0.62 5.37
C LEU A 152 9.93 1.37 6.54
N ASP A 153 10.78 2.34 6.19
CA ASP A 153 11.37 3.24 7.17
C ASP A 153 10.39 4.36 7.60
N LEU A 154 10.83 5.25 8.47
CA LEU A 154 9.99 6.37 8.95
C LEU A 154 9.59 7.35 7.85
N GLU A 155 10.35 7.39 6.76
CA GLU A 155 10.09 8.22 5.58
C GLU A 155 9.21 7.49 4.56
N GLY A 156 8.93 6.20 4.78
CA GLY A 156 8.14 5.34 3.91
C GLY A 156 8.95 4.77 2.73
N GLU A 157 10.29 4.83 2.78
CA GLU A 157 11.15 4.10 1.86
C GLU A 157 11.17 2.61 2.17
N CYS A 158 11.11 1.77 1.14
CA CYS A 158 11.25 0.33 1.29
C CYS A 158 12.73 -0.05 1.41
N LYS A 159 13.14 -0.54 2.58
CA LYS A 159 14.45 -1.15 2.81
C LYS A 159 14.33 -2.66 2.70
N LYS A 160 15.27 -3.28 1.97
CA LYS A 160 15.28 -4.73 1.70
C LYS A 160 16.40 -5.39 2.47
N PHE A 161 16.08 -6.50 3.12
CA PHE A 161 17.01 -7.24 3.96
C PHE A 161 16.97 -8.73 3.63
N LYS A 162 18.13 -9.36 3.50
CA LYS A 162 18.23 -10.81 3.39
C LYS A 162 18.29 -11.42 4.79
N VAL A 163 17.50 -12.46 5.01
CA VAL A 163 17.48 -13.21 6.26
C VAL A 163 18.67 -14.18 6.28
N ILE A 164 19.59 -14.01 7.24
CA ILE A 164 20.84 -14.79 7.30
C ILE A 164 20.95 -15.70 8.50
N ASP A 165 20.24 -15.42 9.58
CA ASP A 165 20.36 -16.17 10.84
C ASP A 165 19.06 -16.11 11.65
N ARG A 166 18.85 -17.12 12.49
CA ARG A 166 17.76 -17.25 13.45
C ARG A 166 18.25 -17.38 14.88
N SER A 167 19.39 -16.79 15.21
CA SER A 167 19.92 -16.83 16.58
C SER A 167 18.93 -16.20 17.58
N THR A 168 19.07 -16.60 18.85
CA THR A 168 18.20 -16.14 19.95
C THR A 168 18.13 -14.60 19.99
N PRO A 169 16.94 -14.00 20.15
CA PRO A 169 16.81 -12.54 20.21
C PRO A 169 17.64 -11.96 21.36
N ARG A 170 18.28 -10.84 21.11
CA ARG A 170 19.08 -10.14 22.14
C ARG A 170 18.26 -9.52 23.26
N TYR A 171 16.93 -9.40 23.05
CA TYR A 171 16.00 -8.80 24.01
C TYR A 171 14.81 -9.74 24.20
N ASN A 172 14.48 -10.05 25.45
CA ASN A 172 13.44 -11.00 25.84
C ASN A 172 11.99 -10.45 25.71
N GLU A 173 11.81 -9.22 25.23
CA GLU A 173 10.47 -8.63 25.07
C GLU A 173 10.27 -8.06 23.68
N PRO A 174 9.16 -8.41 22.99
CA PRO A 174 8.80 -7.77 21.74
C PRO A 174 8.37 -6.32 22.02
N MET A 175 9.16 -5.36 21.62
CA MET A 175 8.76 -3.94 21.67
C MET A 175 7.78 -3.65 20.54
N ILE A 176 6.49 -3.72 20.86
CA ILE A 176 5.41 -3.40 19.93
C ILE A 176 5.46 -1.89 19.64
N GLY A 177 5.65 -1.50 18.38
CA GLY A 177 5.38 -0.17 17.86
C GLY A 177 6.56 0.71 17.47
N TYR A 178 7.80 0.23 17.47
CA TYR A 178 8.94 0.98 16.95
C TYR A 178 9.45 0.41 15.62
N PRO A 179 9.84 1.27 14.67
CA PRO A 179 10.42 0.81 13.39
C PRO A 179 11.75 0.11 13.64
N VAL A 180 11.89 -1.03 13.03
CA VAL A 180 13.04 -1.95 13.16
C VAL A 180 14.35 -1.37 12.63
N ILE A 181 14.32 -0.24 11.96
CA ILE A 181 15.31 0.24 11.00
C ILE A 181 16.62 0.70 11.65
N ASP A 182 16.56 1.35 12.81
CA ASP A 182 17.78 1.91 13.44
C ASP A 182 18.80 0.87 13.90
N MET A 183 18.43 -0.41 13.97
CA MET A 183 19.32 -1.48 14.44
C MET A 183 20.04 -2.22 13.29
N TYR A 184 19.67 -2.01 12.03
CA TYR A 184 20.13 -2.83 10.90
C TYR A 184 20.97 -2.10 9.86
N GLU A 185 21.07 -0.78 9.91
CA GLU A 185 21.93 -0.02 8.99
C GLU A 185 23.39 -0.47 8.97
N ASN A 186 23.84 -1.14 10.04
CA ASN A 186 25.22 -1.61 10.19
C ASN A 186 25.50 -3.02 9.63
N HIS A 187 24.50 -3.74 9.12
CA HIS A 187 24.63 -5.15 8.73
C HIS A 187 24.53 -5.41 7.21
N GLY A 188 24.74 -4.40 6.39
CA GLY A 188 24.85 -4.61 4.95
C GLY A 188 23.59 -5.15 4.26
N GLY A 189 22.41 -4.86 4.80
CA GLY A 189 21.14 -5.33 4.25
C GLY A 189 20.75 -6.74 4.70
N GLU A 190 21.37 -7.29 5.75
CA GLU A 190 21.07 -8.59 6.32
C GLU A 190 20.32 -8.48 7.65
N ILE A 191 19.42 -9.41 7.93
CA ILE A 191 18.58 -9.38 9.12
C ILE A 191 18.43 -10.77 9.75
N ASN A 192 18.35 -10.80 11.08
CA ASN A 192 17.90 -11.96 11.83
C ASN A 192 16.39 -11.79 12.16
N PRO A 193 15.50 -12.74 11.74
CA PRO A 193 14.06 -12.62 11.97
C PRO A 193 13.70 -12.50 13.45
N ASN A 194 14.51 -13.04 14.37
CA ASN A 194 14.26 -12.91 15.81
C ASN A 194 14.49 -11.48 16.33
N ASN A 195 15.10 -10.62 15.55
CA ASN A 195 15.31 -9.21 15.86
C ASN A 195 14.22 -8.30 15.22
N ILE A 196 13.27 -8.87 14.47
CA ILE A 196 12.19 -8.11 13.88
C ILE A 196 11.17 -7.79 14.98
N LEU A 197 11.00 -6.51 15.28
CA LEU A 197 10.07 -6.02 16.31
C LEU A 197 8.61 -5.99 15.85
N ARG A 198 8.32 -6.36 14.61
CA ARG A 198 6.97 -6.42 14.04
C ARG A 198 6.46 -7.86 14.05
N SER A 199 5.19 -8.04 14.33
CA SER A 199 4.54 -9.35 14.23
C SER A 199 4.43 -9.85 12.79
N LYS A 200 4.37 -8.93 11.82
CA LYS A 200 4.28 -9.23 10.39
C LYS A 200 5.26 -8.39 9.60
N VAL A 201 5.82 -9.00 8.57
CA VAL A 201 6.72 -8.38 7.60
C VAL A 201 6.35 -8.76 6.18
N ARG A 202 6.81 -8.00 5.22
CA ARG A 202 6.60 -8.30 3.79
C ARG A 202 7.71 -9.20 3.28
N ARG A 203 7.45 -10.47 3.03
CA ARG A 203 8.36 -11.36 2.28
C ARG A 203 8.28 -10.98 0.82
N LEU A 204 9.41 -10.60 0.22
CA LEU A 204 9.47 -10.11 -1.15
C LEU A 204 9.37 -11.26 -2.15
N ALA A 205 8.75 -11.02 -3.28
CA ALA A 205 8.77 -11.96 -4.39
C ALA A 205 10.21 -12.12 -4.93
N PRO A 206 10.61 -13.31 -5.37
CA PRO A 206 11.89 -13.51 -6.02
C PRO A 206 12.04 -12.56 -7.21
N ASN A 207 13.20 -11.91 -7.33
CA ASN A 207 13.49 -11.03 -8.44
C ASN A 207 13.90 -11.85 -9.67
N THR A 208 12.92 -12.24 -10.48
CA THR A 208 13.12 -13.07 -11.68
C THR A 208 13.94 -12.39 -12.79
N GLU A 209 14.22 -11.08 -12.68
CA GLU A 209 15.02 -10.36 -13.69
C GLU A 209 16.52 -10.62 -13.58
N ASN A 210 17.01 -11.02 -12.40
CA ASN A 210 18.44 -11.31 -12.19
C ASN A 210 18.82 -12.76 -12.51
N GLU A 211 17.90 -13.72 -12.45
CA GLU A 211 18.20 -15.12 -12.77
C GLU A 211 18.56 -15.32 -14.26
N ASN A 212 17.95 -14.53 -15.14
CA ASN A 212 18.26 -14.59 -16.59
C ASN A 212 19.60 -13.96 -17.00
N LYS A 213 20.29 -13.24 -16.08
CA LYS A 213 21.61 -12.67 -16.37
C LYS A 213 22.74 -13.61 -15.97
N GLU A 214 22.55 -14.44 -14.95
CA GLU A 214 23.55 -15.41 -14.52
C GLU A 214 23.60 -16.66 -15.41
N GLU A 215 22.47 -17.10 -15.98
CA GLU A 215 22.44 -18.20 -16.95
C GLU A 215 23.14 -17.86 -18.28
N ASN A 216 23.08 -16.59 -18.73
CA ASN A 216 23.71 -16.18 -19.98
C ASN A 216 25.22 -15.94 -19.88
N THR A 217 25.78 -15.81 -18.68
CA THR A 217 27.24 -15.69 -18.50
C THR A 217 27.96 -17.03 -18.41
N ASN A 218 27.29 -18.11 -18.10
CA ASN A 218 27.85 -19.46 -18.03
C ASN A 218 27.77 -20.25 -19.34
N ALA A 219 27.18 -19.68 -20.41
CA ALA A 219 27.04 -20.34 -21.72
C ALA A 219 28.12 -19.95 -22.73
N THR A 220 29.18 -19.22 -22.31
CA THR A 220 30.24 -18.70 -23.19
C THR A 220 31.66 -19.02 -22.66
N GLU A 221 31.85 -20.18 -22.03
CA GLU A 221 33.20 -20.75 -21.80
C GLU A 221 33.33 -22.14 -22.48
#